data_6b39d685beed00e5dbdba4419ec3dbef
#
_entry.id   6b39d685beed00e5dbdba4419ec3dbef
#
_cell.length_a   1.000
_cell.length_b   1.000
_cell.length_c   1.000
_cell.angle_alpha   90.00
_cell.angle_beta   90.00
_cell.angle_gamma   90.00
#
_symmetry.space_group_name_H-M   'P 1'
#
loop_
_entity.id
_entity.type
_entity.pdbx_description
1 polymer ?
#
loop_
_entity_poly.entity_id
_entity_poly.type
_entity_poly.pdbx_seq_one_letter_code
_entity_poly.pdbx_strand_id
1 'polypeptide(L)'
;MTTNTQTPEALTPDQVINLDAYPLHQPESESFARIAAQAKAELDTKQYVVLPNFIRPEARRQAVAQIGTVLPAANHNASTRNCYLQRRKDPTLPDDHPRNILFPASTWMLAADRLPADNPLKTMYYWDNMIDFVGRIVGTEQLYANDDPMQPVNAVCYKDGDQSAWHFDSVNAFTMTLMLQAPESGGRFEIIPNTRRDDDECIDRVRQAVQGDSADCVEVAREEGALCIFRGCNSLHRVSPVAGDRMRIMGVFVYEKEPGVIGDPEVNETVYGRATAAAE
;
A
#
# COMPACT_ATOMS: atom_id res chain seq x y z
N MET A 1 3.60 -43.14 -12.42
CA MET A 1 2.53 -42.17 -12.61
C MET A 1 3.19 -40.79 -12.60
N THR A 2 3.45 -40.24 -13.76
CA THR A 2 4.02 -38.89 -13.92
C THR A 2 2.89 -37.90 -13.69
N THR A 3 2.89 -37.26 -12.53
CA THR A 3 2.02 -36.11 -12.25
C THR A 3 2.47 -34.96 -13.14
N ASN A 4 1.68 -34.69 -14.18
CA ASN A 4 1.87 -33.53 -15.04
C ASN A 4 1.52 -32.27 -14.21
N THR A 5 2.50 -31.68 -13.53
CA THR A 5 2.36 -30.37 -12.88
C THR A 5 2.36 -29.31 -13.97
N GLN A 6 1.20 -29.10 -14.60
CA GLN A 6 0.99 -27.87 -15.37
C GLN A 6 1.18 -26.71 -14.40
N THR A 7 2.13 -25.83 -14.69
CA THR A 7 2.24 -24.52 -14.05
C THR A 7 0.88 -23.83 -14.23
N PRO A 8 0.23 -23.33 -13.17
CA PRO A 8 -1.05 -22.62 -13.32
C PRO A 8 -0.85 -21.47 -14.31
N GLU A 9 -1.74 -21.37 -15.29
CA GLU A 9 -1.73 -20.26 -16.24
C GLU A 9 -2.07 -18.97 -15.49
N ALA A 10 -1.29 -17.91 -15.72
CA ALA A 10 -1.55 -16.62 -15.10
C ALA A 10 -2.90 -16.07 -15.57
N LEU A 11 -3.68 -15.52 -14.64
CA LEU A 11 -4.95 -14.89 -14.97
C LEU A 11 -4.75 -13.68 -15.89
N THR A 12 -5.67 -13.47 -16.82
CA THR A 12 -5.71 -12.27 -17.66
C THR A 12 -6.28 -11.07 -16.87
N PRO A 13 -6.01 -9.82 -17.28
CA PRO A 13 -6.51 -8.63 -16.58
C PRO A 13 -8.03 -8.62 -16.37
N ASP A 14 -8.83 -9.11 -17.31
CA ASP A 14 -10.29 -9.21 -17.20
C ASP A 14 -10.76 -10.26 -16.20
N GLN A 15 -9.94 -11.27 -15.94
CA GLN A 15 -10.17 -12.24 -14.86
C GLN A 15 -9.77 -11.70 -13.48
N VAL A 16 -8.88 -10.70 -13.44
CA VAL A 16 -8.38 -10.10 -12.20
C VAL A 16 -9.17 -8.88 -11.81
N ILE A 17 -9.32 -7.92 -12.72
CA ILE A 17 -9.96 -6.62 -12.45
C ILE A 17 -11.44 -6.69 -12.82
N ASN A 18 -12.27 -6.04 -12.03
CA ASN A 18 -13.69 -5.89 -12.31
C ASN A 18 -13.90 -4.85 -13.43
N LEU A 19 -13.66 -5.27 -14.68
CA LEU A 19 -13.78 -4.38 -15.85
C LEU A 19 -15.21 -3.94 -16.16
N ASP A 20 -16.20 -4.56 -15.55
CA ASP A 20 -17.61 -4.14 -15.66
C ASP A 20 -17.85 -2.84 -14.89
N ALA A 21 -17.21 -2.70 -13.73
CA ALA A 21 -17.26 -1.49 -12.91
C ALA A 21 -16.20 -0.46 -13.30
N TYR A 22 -15.03 -0.93 -13.73
CA TYR A 22 -13.85 -0.11 -14.05
C TYR A 22 -13.34 -0.49 -15.45
N PRO A 23 -13.81 0.16 -16.51
CA PRO A 23 -13.54 -0.26 -17.90
C PRO A 23 -12.13 0.11 -18.37
N LEU A 24 -11.11 -0.37 -17.66
CA LEU A 24 -9.69 -0.08 -17.94
C LEU A 24 -9.24 -0.60 -19.33
N HIS A 25 -9.94 -1.62 -19.86
CA HIS A 25 -9.69 -2.15 -21.21
C HIS A 25 -10.17 -1.22 -22.34
N GLN A 26 -10.82 -0.09 -21.98
CA GLN A 26 -11.34 0.90 -22.93
C GLN A 26 -10.86 2.31 -22.54
N PRO A 27 -9.55 2.61 -22.59
CA PRO A 27 -8.97 3.84 -22.06
C PRO A 27 -9.46 5.12 -22.78
N GLU A 28 -9.98 4.98 -24.00
CA GLU A 28 -10.56 6.07 -24.80
C GLU A 28 -12.07 6.27 -24.55
N SER A 29 -12.70 5.45 -23.71
CA SER A 29 -14.15 5.56 -23.45
C SER A 29 -14.48 6.70 -22.51
N GLU A 30 -15.67 7.30 -22.70
CA GLU A 30 -16.19 8.32 -21.79
C GLU A 30 -16.38 7.79 -20.36
N SER A 31 -16.74 6.51 -20.20
CA SER A 31 -16.89 5.88 -18.89
C SER A 31 -15.56 5.77 -18.15
N PHE A 32 -14.49 5.39 -18.84
CA PHE A 32 -13.15 5.38 -18.25
C PHE A 32 -12.72 6.80 -17.81
N ALA A 33 -12.83 7.78 -18.72
CA ALA A 33 -12.47 9.16 -18.43
C ALA A 33 -13.25 9.74 -17.24
N ARG A 34 -14.56 9.48 -17.19
CA ARG A 34 -15.42 9.93 -16.07
C ARG A 34 -15.02 9.29 -14.74
N ILE A 35 -14.76 7.98 -14.70
CA ILE A 35 -14.38 7.29 -13.46
C ILE A 35 -13.02 7.79 -12.96
N ALA A 36 -12.04 7.93 -13.85
CA ALA A 36 -10.72 8.45 -13.50
C ALA A 36 -10.81 9.91 -12.97
N ALA A 37 -11.59 10.77 -13.63
CA ALA A 37 -11.79 12.14 -13.21
C ALA A 37 -12.53 12.25 -11.85
N GLN A 38 -13.52 11.42 -11.60
CA GLN A 38 -14.20 11.34 -10.32
C GLN A 38 -13.25 10.89 -9.20
N ALA A 39 -12.48 9.82 -9.44
CA ALA A 39 -11.50 9.32 -8.48
C ALA A 39 -10.41 10.37 -8.18
N LYS A 40 -9.94 11.09 -9.22
CA LYS A 40 -9.01 12.21 -9.05
C LYS A 40 -9.59 13.32 -8.18
N ALA A 41 -10.81 13.75 -8.45
CA ALA A 41 -11.46 14.80 -7.67
C ALA A 41 -11.63 14.42 -6.19
N GLU A 42 -11.95 13.15 -5.91
CA GLU A 42 -11.99 12.64 -4.55
C GLU A 42 -10.61 12.62 -3.88
N LEU A 43 -9.58 12.14 -4.58
CA LEU A 43 -8.21 12.13 -4.08
C LEU A 43 -7.70 13.54 -3.77
N ASP A 44 -7.96 14.51 -4.65
CA ASP A 44 -7.53 15.89 -4.46
C ASP A 44 -8.26 16.58 -3.30
N THR A 45 -9.53 16.21 -3.06
CA THR A 45 -10.35 16.84 -2.01
C THR A 45 -10.16 16.18 -0.65
N LYS A 46 -10.20 14.84 -0.61
CA LYS A 46 -10.17 14.04 0.63
C LYS A 46 -8.78 13.56 1.00
N GLN A 47 -7.80 13.64 0.09
CA GLN A 47 -6.46 13.04 0.17
C GLN A 47 -6.46 11.50 0.11
N TYR A 48 -7.60 10.91 -0.15
CA TYR A 48 -7.76 9.49 -0.45
C TYR A 48 -8.97 9.26 -1.35
N VAL A 49 -8.93 8.15 -2.07
CA VAL A 49 -10.08 7.61 -2.82
C VAL A 49 -10.13 6.10 -2.63
N VAL A 50 -11.36 5.57 -2.51
CA VAL A 50 -11.62 4.14 -2.42
C VAL A 50 -12.43 3.70 -3.63
N LEU A 51 -11.94 2.70 -4.34
CA LEU A 51 -12.58 2.07 -5.49
C LEU A 51 -13.08 0.67 -5.04
N PRO A 52 -14.35 0.52 -4.69
CA PRO A 52 -14.89 -0.73 -4.14
C PRO A 52 -14.96 -1.84 -5.19
N ASN A 53 -14.82 -3.11 -4.75
CA ASN A 53 -14.91 -4.27 -5.63
C ASN A 53 -14.00 -4.19 -6.88
N PHE A 54 -12.80 -3.65 -6.72
CA PHE A 54 -11.86 -3.40 -7.82
C PHE A 54 -11.27 -4.71 -8.38
N ILE A 55 -10.90 -5.64 -7.48
CA ILE A 55 -10.47 -6.98 -7.87
C ILE A 55 -11.65 -7.96 -7.82
N ARG A 56 -11.72 -8.87 -8.80
CA ARG A 56 -12.73 -9.93 -8.81
C ARG A 56 -12.55 -10.88 -7.63
N PRO A 57 -13.64 -11.39 -7.04
CA PRO A 57 -13.57 -12.23 -5.84
C PRO A 57 -12.71 -13.50 -6.01
N GLU A 58 -12.73 -14.12 -7.20
CA GLU A 58 -11.95 -15.31 -7.51
C GLU A 58 -10.44 -15.02 -7.51
N ALA A 59 -10.02 -13.98 -8.22
CA ALA A 59 -8.63 -13.55 -8.27
C ALA A 59 -8.13 -13.11 -6.87
N ARG A 60 -8.97 -12.44 -6.09
CA ARG A 60 -8.66 -12.09 -4.70
C ARG A 60 -8.41 -13.32 -3.83
N ARG A 61 -9.29 -14.34 -3.91
CA ARG A 61 -9.12 -15.60 -3.17
C ARG A 61 -7.84 -16.34 -3.59
N GLN A 62 -7.53 -16.35 -4.89
CA GLN A 62 -6.28 -16.95 -5.40
C GLN A 62 -5.06 -16.20 -4.83
N ALA A 63 -5.06 -14.87 -4.86
CA ALA A 63 -3.97 -14.05 -4.30
C ALA A 63 -3.75 -14.35 -2.81
N VAL A 64 -4.83 -14.39 -2.01
CA VAL A 64 -4.77 -14.71 -0.58
C VAL A 64 -4.22 -16.12 -0.34
N ALA A 65 -4.70 -17.11 -1.08
CA ALA A 65 -4.22 -18.49 -0.96
C ALA A 65 -2.73 -18.62 -1.29
N GLN A 66 -2.28 -17.99 -2.39
CA GLN A 66 -0.87 -17.99 -2.79
C GLN A 66 0.01 -17.26 -1.76
N ILE A 67 -0.43 -16.10 -1.24
CA ILE A 67 0.27 -15.38 -0.16
C ILE A 67 0.41 -16.29 1.07
N GLY A 68 -0.65 -17.02 1.44
CA GLY A 68 -0.61 -17.97 2.55
C GLY A 68 0.48 -19.03 2.41
N THR A 69 0.72 -19.54 1.20
CA THR A 69 1.75 -20.56 0.95
C THR A 69 3.18 -20.04 1.12
N VAL A 70 3.41 -18.75 0.82
CA VAL A 70 4.73 -18.12 0.89
C VAL A 70 4.94 -17.26 2.15
N LEU A 71 3.92 -17.14 2.99
CA LEU A 71 3.98 -16.36 4.24
C LEU A 71 5.15 -16.74 5.17
N PRO A 72 5.61 -18.00 5.27
CA PRO A 72 6.80 -18.33 6.05
C PRO A 72 8.09 -17.62 5.61
N ALA A 73 8.14 -17.11 4.37
CA ALA A 73 9.25 -16.32 3.84
C ALA A 73 9.09 -14.81 4.05
N ALA A 74 8.00 -14.36 4.71
CA ALA A 74 7.79 -12.96 5.01
C ALA A 74 8.78 -12.44 6.05
N ASN A 75 9.27 -11.22 5.87
CA ASN A 75 10.05 -10.53 6.89
C ASN A 75 9.12 -9.98 7.98
N HIS A 76 9.35 -10.37 9.23
CA HIS A 76 8.68 -9.78 10.37
C HIS A 76 9.38 -8.50 10.80
N ASN A 77 8.81 -7.37 10.45
CA ASN A 77 9.35 -6.05 10.79
C ASN A 77 8.64 -5.51 12.03
N ALA A 78 9.23 -5.76 13.20
CA ALA A 78 8.77 -5.23 14.48
C ALA A 78 9.73 -4.16 14.97
N SER A 79 9.21 -2.97 15.28
CA SER A 79 10.03 -1.84 15.73
C SER A 79 9.20 -0.81 16.49
N THR A 80 9.90 0.12 17.15
CA THR A 80 9.30 1.34 17.67
C THR A 80 9.81 2.51 16.84
N ARG A 81 8.91 3.35 16.33
CA ARG A 81 9.26 4.47 15.46
C ARG A 81 8.34 5.67 15.67
N ASN A 82 8.84 6.86 15.36
CA ASN A 82 8.02 8.06 15.32
C ASN A 82 7.26 8.17 13.97
N CYS A 83 6.44 9.19 13.84
CA CYS A 83 5.65 9.39 12.62
C CYS A 83 6.47 9.74 11.36
N TYR A 84 7.75 10.02 11.49
CA TYR A 84 8.71 10.19 10.39
C TYR A 84 9.57 8.94 10.16
N LEU A 85 9.14 7.79 10.66
CA LEU A 85 9.79 6.47 10.52
C LEU A 85 11.15 6.34 11.23
N GLN A 86 11.56 7.32 12.03
CA GLN A 86 12.80 7.29 12.79
C GLN A 86 12.64 6.43 14.04
N ARG A 87 13.67 5.65 14.37
CA ARG A 87 13.68 4.71 15.50
C ARG A 87 14.27 5.28 16.78
N ARG A 88 14.85 6.49 16.72
CA ARG A 88 15.52 7.14 17.85
C ARG A 88 14.92 8.52 18.07
N LYS A 89 14.87 8.92 19.35
CA LYS A 89 14.55 10.29 19.76
C LYS A 89 15.68 11.23 19.35
N ASP A 90 15.33 12.48 19.07
CA ASP A 90 16.26 13.59 18.88
C ASP A 90 16.40 14.34 20.23
N PRO A 91 17.56 14.26 20.91
CA PRO A 91 17.75 14.88 22.20
C PRO A 91 17.80 16.43 22.15
N THR A 92 17.87 17.00 20.96
CA THR A 92 17.87 18.47 20.75
C THR A 92 16.45 19.06 20.70
N LEU A 93 15.43 18.20 20.62
CA LEU A 93 14.02 18.57 20.54
C LEU A 93 13.28 18.29 21.87
N PRO A 94 12.20 19.03 22.18
CA PRO A 94 11.36 18.74 23.33
C PRO A 94 10.80 17.31 23.34
N ASP A 95 10.50 16.76 24.52
CA ASP A 95 9.94 15.40 24.66
C ASP A 95 8.59 15.22 23.95
N ASP A 96 7.77 16.28 23.87
CA ASP A 96 6.47 16.30 23.21
C ASP A 96 6.55 16.58 21.70
N HIS A 97 7.76 16.78 21.16
CA HIS A 97 7.94 16.95 19.72
C HIS A 97 7.60 15.64 18.98
N PRO A 98 6.88 15.67 17.82
CA PRO A 98 6.47 14.45 17.11
C PRO A 98 7.61 13.48 16.80
N ARG A 99 8.85 13.97 16.60
CA ARG A 99 10.05 13.12 16.40
C ARG A 99 10.44 12.36 17.67
N ASN A 100 9.98 12.78 18.84
CA ASN A 100 10.28 12.15 20.14
C ASN A 100 9.15 11.27 20.68
N ILE A 101 8.01 11.21 19.98
CA ILE A 101 6.88 10.33 20.31
C ILE A 101 7.02 9.05 19.48
N LEU A 102 7.36 7.93 20.14
CA LEU A 102 7.59 6.65 19.47
C LEU A 102 6.40 5.71 19.67
N PHE A 103 5.99 5.05 18.59
CA PHE A 103 4.88 4.08 18.57
C PHE A 103 5.37 2.69 18.15
N PRO A 104 4.79 1.62 18.70
CA PRO A 104 5.06 0.28 18.23
C PRO A 104 4.47 0.07 16.82
N ALA A 105 5.19 -0.66 15.99
CA ALA A 105 4.76 -1.11 14.67
C ALA A 105 5.23 -2.54 14.46
N SER A 106 4.38 -3.37 13.89
CA SER A 106 4.66 -4.78 13.61
C SER A 106 3.91 -5.21 12.36
N THR A 107 4.64 -5.72 11.38
CA THR A 107 4.08 -6.15 10.08
C THR A 107 4.88 -7.31 9.52
N TRP A 108 4.23 -8.14 8.70
CA TRP A 108 4.87 -9.21 7.93
C TRP A 108 4.88 -8.81 6.46
N MET A 109 6.09 -8.62 5.90
CA MET A 109 6.29 -8.11 4.55
C MET A 109 6.73 -9.20 3.60
N LEU A 110 5.99 -9.42 2.53
CA LEU A 110 6.36 -10.25 1.39
C LEU A 110 6.71 -9.38 0.20
N ALA A 111 7.96 -9.45 -0.23
CA ALA A 111 8.44 -8.74 -1.41
C ALA A 111 7.94 -9.38 -2.72
N ALA A 112 7.96 -8.63 -3.81
CA ALA A 112 7.47 -9.04 -5.12
C ALA A 112 8.09 -10.35 -5.62
N ASP A 113 9.39 -10.55 -5.45
CA ASP A 113 10.11 -11.75 -5.89
C ASP A 113 9.75 -13.02 -5.10
N ARG A 114 9.09 -12.88 -3.94
CA ARG A 114 8.57 -14.00 -3.14
C ARG A 114 7.15 -14.38 -3.52
N LEU A 115 6.42 -13.48 -4.16
CA LEU A 115 5.09 -13.81 -4.67
C LEU A 115 5.21 -14.69 -5.92
N PRO A 116 4.36 -15.71 -6.09
CA PRO A 116 4.30 -16.51 -7.32
C PRO A 116 4.22 -15.65 -8.58
N ALA A 117 4.79 -16.13 -9.68
CA ALA A 117 4.80 -15.39 -10.94
C ALA A 117 3.38 -15.16 -11.50
N ASP A 118 2.47 -16.12 -11.26
CA ASP A 118 1.05 -16.11 -11.63
C ASP A 118 0.15 -15.43 -10.58
N ASN A 119 0.74 -14.73 -9.59
CA ASN A 119 -0.08 -14.04 -8.60
C ASN A 119 -0.90 -12.93 -9.25
N PRO A 120 -2.23 -12.87 -9.00
CA PRO A 120 -3.13 -11.88 -9.60
C PRO A 120 -2.70 -10.42 -9.39
N LEU A 121 -2.00 -10.13 -8.29
CA LEU A 121 -1.47 -8.79 -8.03
C LEU A 121 -0.44 -8.37 -9.07
N LYS A 122 0.40 -9.31 -9.56
CA LYS A 122 1.38 -9.04 -10.62
C LYS A 122 0.69 -8.79 -11.96
N THR A 123 -0.31 -9.59 -12.30
CA THR A 123 -1.11 -9.38 -13.52
C THR A 123 -1.72 -7.97 -13.54
N MET A 124 -2.29 -7.54 -12.42
CA MET A 124 -2.88 -6.21 -12.28
C MET A 124 -1.82 -5.11 -12.38
N TYR A 125 -0.70 -5.27 -11.68
CA TYR A 125 0.36 -4.26 -11.57
C TYR A 125 1.04 -3.97 -12.89
N TYR A 126 1.42 -5.00 -13.67
CA TYR A 126 2.17 -4.85 -14.91
C TYR A 126 1.30 -4.58 -16.15
N TRP A 127 0.00 -4.42 -15.97
CA TRP A 127 -0.89 -4.09 -17.07
C TRP A 127 -0.87 -2.59 -17.39
N ASP A 128 -0.49 -2.22 -18.62
CA ASP A 128 -0.33 -0.82 -19.05
C ASP A 128 -1.57 0.04 -18.79
N ASN A 129 -2.77 -0.52 -19.01
CA ASN A 129 -4.01 0.21 -18.76
C ASN A 129 -4.25 0.48 -17.27
N MET A 130 -3.70 -0.35 -16.37
CA MET A 130 -3.71 -0.06 -14.94
C MET A 130 -2.78 1.09 -14.60
N ILE A 131 -1.60 1.13 -15.21
CA ILE A 131 -0.62 2.21 -15.03
C ILE A 131 -1.21 3.54 -15.51
N ASP A 132 -1.84 3.57 -16.71
CA ASP A 132 -2.53 4.75 -17.26
C ASP A 132 -3.66 5.22 -16.34
N PHE A 133 -4.51 4.28 -15.89
CA PHE A 133 -5.62 4.60 -14.99
C PHE A 133 -5.16 5.26 -13.68
N VAL A 134 -4.13 4.70 -13.05
CA VAL A 134 -3.54 5.28 -11.84
C VAL A 134 -2.92 6.64 -12.13
N GLY A 135 -2.17 6.79 -13.23
CA GLY A 135 -1.59 8.05 -13.66
C GLY A 135 -2.62 9.17 -13.76
N ARG A 136 -3.77 8.89 -14.40
CA ARG A 136 -4.89 9.86 -14.51
C ARG A 136 -5.48 10.24 -13.15
N ILE A 137 -5.62 9.30 -12.23
CA ILE A 137 -6.13 9.56 -10.87
C ILE A 137 -5.17 10.43 -10.07
N VAL A 138 -3.88 10.13 -10.12
CA VAL A 138 -2.88 10.87 -9.31
C VAL A 138 -2.44 12.17 -9.96
N GLY A 139 -2.84 12.40 -11.23
CA GLY A 139 -2.52 13.61 -11.99
C GLY A 139 -1.08 13.64 -12.50
N THR A 140 -0.51 12.47 -12.79
CA THR A 140 0.82 12.31 -13.39
C THR A 140 0.65 11.88 -14.85
N GLU A 141 1.34 12.55 -15.78
CA GLU A 141 1.19 12.29 -17.22
C GLU A 141 1.60 10.87 -17.59
N GLN A 142 2.67 10.37 -16.96
CA GLN A 142 3.14 9.00 -17.15
C GLN A 142 3.69 8.42 -15.84
N LEU A 143 3.34 7.17 -15.57
CA LEU A 143 3.90 6.35 -14.51
C LEU A 143 4.64 5.16 -15.11
N TYR A 144 5.57 4.63 -14.35
CA TYR A 144 6.40 3.49 -14.71
C TYR A 144 6.33 2.42 -13.63
N ALA A 145 6.49 1.17 -14.03
CA ALA A 145 6.74 0.11 -13.07
C ALA A 145 8.10 0.34 -12.38
N ASN A 146 8.17 0.01 -11.10
CA ASN A 146 9.44 0.01 -10.37
C ASN A 146 10.29 -1.19 -10.83
N ASP A 147 11.56 -0.97 -11.15
CA ASP A 147 12.47 -2.00 -11.69
C ASP A 147 13.19 -2.81 -10.60
N ASP A 148 12.99 -2.49 -9.32
CA ASP A 148 13.51 -3.29 -8.21
C ASP A 148 12.81 -4.66 -8.16
N PRO A 149 13.51 -5.78 -7.98
CA PRO A 149 12.89 -7.11 -7.92
C PRO A 149 11.99 -7.32 -6.70
N MET A 150 12.10 -6.48 -5.65
CA MET A 150 11.36 -6.64 -4.40
C MET A 150 10.21 -5.65 -4.24
N GLN A 151 10.32 -4.43 -4.78
CA GLN A 151 9.41 -3.33 -4.46
C GLN A 151 8.12 -3.24 -5.27
N PRO A 152 8.02 -3.69 -6.54
CA PRO A 152 6.87 -3.40 -7.41
C PRO A 152 5.52 -3.74 -6.79
N VAL A 153 5.41 -4.94 -6.25
CA VAL A 153 4.19 -5.50 -5.67
C VAL A 153 4.51 -6.21 -4.38
N ASN A 154 3.89 -5.79 -3.30
CA ASN A 154 4.13 -6.33 -1.97
C ASN A 154 2.86 -6.88 -1.36
N ALA A 155 2.98 -7.88 -0.49
CA ALA A 155 1.91 -8.22 0.44
C ALA A 155 2.32 -7.85 1.86
N VAL A 156 1.47 -7.05 2.52
CA VAL A 156 1.63 -6.67 3.92
C VAL A 156 0.58 -7.41 4.72
N CYS A 157 1.06 -8.25 5.65
CA CYS A 157 0.20 -9.07 6.49
C CYS A 157 0.31 -8.61 7.95
N TYR A 158 -0.82 -8.66 8.65
CA TYR A 158 -0.93 -8.33 10.08
C TYR A 158 -1.63 -9.48 10.77
N LYS A 159 -1.00 -10.03 11.79
CA LYS A 159 -1.55 -11.03 12.70
C LYS A 159 -2.16 -10.37 13.93
N ASP A 160 -2.69 -11.16 14.86
CA ASP A 160 -3.18 -10.67 16.14
C ASP A 160 -2.13 -9.82 16.86
N GLY A 161 -2.51 -8.62 17.29
CA GLY A 161 -1.64 -7.64 17.92
C GLY A 161 -0.80 -6.77 16.98
N ASP A 162 -0.67 -7.13 15.70
CA ASP A 162 0.10 -6.35 14.74
C ASP A 162 -0.61 -5.04 14.37
N GLN A 163 0.18 -4.01 14.09
CA GLN A 163 -0.30 -2.68 13.73
C GLN A 163 0.73 -1.92 12.91
N SER A 164 0.29 -0.88 12.20
CA SER A 164 1.17 0.14 11.65
C SER A 164 1.05 1.40 12.49
N ALA A 165 2.17 1.89 13.03
CA ALA A 165 2.20 3.14 13.80
C ALA A 165 1.72 4.34 12.97
N TRP A 166 1.32 5.43 13.61
CA TRP A 166 1.16 6.71 12.93
C TRP A 166 2.41 7.09 12.15
N HIS A 167 2.29 7.31 10.84
CA HIS A 167 3.42 7.67 10.01
C HIS A 167 3.01 8.44 8.76
N PHE A 168 3.99 9.10 8.18
CA PHE A 168 3.99 9.57 6.81
C PHE A 168 4.78 8.59 5.95
N ASP A 169 4.36 8.41 4.70
CA ASP A 169 5.17 7.70 3.72
C ASP A 169 6.37 8.54 3.29
N SER A 170 7.46 7.87 2.87
CA SER A 170 8.76 8.55 2.75
C SER A 170 8.96 9.33 1.46
N VAL A 171 8.55 8.81 0.31
CA VAL A 171 9.04 9.36 -0.98
C VAL A 171 8.01 9.47 -2.08
N ASN A 172 6.96 8.65 -2.09
CA ASN A 172 6.03 8.62 -3.20
C ASN A 172 4.90 9.64 -3.04
N ALA A 173 4.57 10.35 -4.10
CA ALA A 173 3.48 11.32 -4.10
C ALA A 173 2.11 10.70 -3.78
N PHE A 174 2.00 9.38 -3.80
CA PHE A 174 0.81 8.62 -3.45
C PHE A 174 1.18 7.20 -3.02
N THR A 175 0.27 6.57 -2.28
CA THR A 175 0.35 5.16 -1.89
C THR A 175 -0.88 4.44 -2.41
N MET A 176 -0.68 3.26 -2.97
CA MET A 176 -1.76 2.44 -3.52
C MET A 176 -1.82 1.09 -2.82
N THR A 177 -2.99 0.76 -2.26
CA THR A 177 -3.21 -0.46 -1.48
C THR A 177 -4.51 -1.15 -1.86
N LEU A 178 -4.51 -2.48 -1.90
CA LEU A 178 -5.67 -3.32 -2.18
C LEU A 178 -6.01 -4.19 -0.98
N MET A 179 -7.22 -4.08 -0.44
CA MET A 179 -7.68 -4.94 0.65
C MET A 179 -7.97 -6.35 0.13
N LEU A 180 -7.10 -7.30 0.47
CA LEU A 180 -7.25 -8.70 0.06
C LEU A 180 -8.04 -9.51 1.08
N GLN A 181 -7.75 -9.32 2.36
CA GLN A 181 -8.43 -9.99 3.47
C GLN A 181 -8.56 -9.05 4.66
N ALA A 182 -9.79 -8.87 5.13
CA ALA A 182 -10.06 -8.14 6.36
C ALA A 182 -9.80 -9.02 7.59
N PRO A 183 -9.34 -8.46 8.72
CA PRO A 183 -9.22 -9.18 9.98
C PRO A 183 -10.60 -9.46 10.59
N GLU A 184 -10.66 -10.22 11.67
CA GLU A 184 -11.90 -10.40 12.44
C GLU A 184 -12.34 -9.10 13.10
N SER A 185 -11.38 -8.37 13.69
CA SER A 185 -11.63 -7.06 14.29
C SER A 185 -10.37 -6.20 14.31
N GLY A 186 -10.51 -4.91 14.58
CA GLY A 186 -9.38 -3.97 14.50
C GLY A 186 -8.88 -3.77 13.08
N GLY A 187 -7.59 -3.49 12.93
CA GLY A 187 -6.94 -3.31 11.62
C GLY A 187 -7.56 -2.18 10.78
N ARG A 188 -8.15 -1.17 11.43
CA ARG A 188 -8.77 -0.02 10.76
C ARG A 188 -7.70 0.86 10.15
N PHE A 189 -7.96 1.34 8.95
CA PHE A 189 -7.12 2.36 8.34
C PHE A 189 -7.64 3.73 8.73
N GLU A 190 -6.83 4.47 9.44
CA GLU A 190 -7.12 5.80 9.92
C GLU A 190 -6.17 6.79 9.25
N ILE A 191 -6.71 7.91 8.78
CA ILE A 191 -5.96 8.97 8.10
C ILE A 191 -6.38 10.34 8.63
N ILE A 192 -5.43 11.24 8.76
CA ILE A 192 -5.63 12.66 9.05
C ILE A 192 -5.17 13.43 7.82
N PRO A 193 -6.10 13.85 6.96
CA PRO A 193 -5.77 14.47 5.67
C PRO A 193 -5.00 15.78 5.83
N ASN A 194 -4.06 16.06 4.92
CA ASN A 194 -3.30 17.31 4.86
C ASN A 194 -2.64 17.68 6.19
N THR A 195 -2.11 16.70 6.95
CA THR A 195 -1.49 16.94 8.25
C THR A 195 -0.23 17.79 8.11
N ARG A 196 0.51 17.63 7.01
CA ARG A 196 1.62 18.50 6.62
C ARG A 196 1.52 18.90 5.15
N ARG A 197 2.35 19.86 4.73
CA ARG A 197 2.48 20.34 3.35
C ARG A 197 3.92 20.12 2.87
N ASP A 198 4.13 20.22 1.58
CA ASP A 198 5.47 20.04 0.98
C ASP A 198 6.48 21.09 1.48
N ASP A 199 6.01 22.29 1.82
CA ASP A 199 6.79 23.43 2.28
C ASP A 199 6.72 23.67 3.80
N ASP A 200 5.89 22.90 4.55
CA ASP A 200 5.69 23.09 5.98
C ASP A 200 5.34 21.76 6.67
N GLU A 201 6.18 21.36 7.61
CA GLU A 201 5.98 20.17 8.46
C GLU A 201 4.76 20.28 9.39
N CYS A 202 4.19 21.48 9.58
CA CYS A 202 3.01 21.72 10.43
C CYS A 202 3.12 21.05 11.82
N ILE A 203 4.27 21.22 12.49
CA ILE A 203 4.66 20.46 13.71
C ILE A 203 3.58 20.45 14.78
N ASP A 204 2.92 21.58 15.04
CA ASP A 204 1.87 21.66 16.07
C ASP A 204 0.65 20.79 15.73
N ARG A 205 0.26 20.77 14.44
CA ARG A 205 -0.83 19.91 13.97
C ARG A 205 -0.43 18.43 14.03
N VAL A 206 0.78 18.09 13.62
CA VAL A 206 1.31 16.72 13.76
C VAL A 206 1.36 16.29 15.22
N ARG A 207 1.80 17.18 16.13
CA ARG A 207 1.82 16.90 17.56
C ARG A 207 0.43 16.56 18.10
N GLN A 208 -0.55 17.40 17.82
CA GLN A 208 -1.95 17.16 18.21
C GLN A 208 -2.47 15.82 17.68
N ALA A 209 -2.19 15.55 16.39
CA ALA A 209 -2.59 14.32 15.74
C ALA A 209 -2.03 13.07 16.41
N VAL A 210 -0.72 13.03 16.68
CA VAL A 210 -0.07 11.86 17.28
C VAL A 210 -0.41 11.68 18.77
N GLN A 211 -0.85 12.74 19.45
CA GLN A 211 -1.35 12.70 20.82
C GLN A 211 -2.81 12.25 20.92
N GLY A 212 -3.49 12.10 19.78
CA GLY A 212 -4.89 11.67 19.74
C GLY A 212 -5.92 12.79 19.83
N ASP A 213 -5.47 14.04 19.76
CA ASP A 213 -6.32 15.23 19.93
C ASP A 213 -6.85 15.79 18.59
N SER A 214 -6.79 15.01 17.52
CA SER A 214 -7.23 15.45 16.19
C SER A 214 -8.69 15.06 15.92
N ALA A 215 -9.55 16.08 15.78
CA ALA A 215 -10.94 15.91 15.35
C ALA A 215 -11.04 15.52 13.85
N ASP A 216 -9.96 15.67 13.08
CA ASP A 216 -9.93 15.45 11.62
C ASP A 216 -9.59 13.99 11.26
N CYS A 217 -9.45 13.10 12.25
CA CYS A 217 -9.15 11.70 12.00
C CYS A 217 -10.35 11.00 11.34
N VAL A 218 -10.11 10.42 10.18
CA VAL A 218 -11.10 9.68 9.40
C VAL A 218 -10.75 8.19 9.39
N GLU A 219 -11.70 7.35 9.79
CA GLU A 219 -11.63 5.92 9.52
C GLU A 219 -12.10 5.67 8.07
N VAL A 220 -11.19 5.21 7.22
CA VAL A 220 -11.50 4.91 5.82
C VAL A 220 -12.00 3.48 5.71
N ALA A 221 -13.31 3.32 5.53
CA ALA A 221 -13.93 2.02 5.31
C ALA A 221 -13.40 1.39 4.01
N ARG A 222 -12.86 0.17 4.11
CA ARG A 222 -12.35 -0.58 2.96
C ARG A 222 -12.79 -2.04 3.08
N GLU A 223 -13.69 -2.44 2.22
CA GLU A 223 -14.10 -3.83 2.09
C GLU A 223 -13.07 -4.66 1.34
N GLU A 224 -13.15 -5.97 1.47
CA GLU A 224 -12.31 -6.89 0.69
C GLU A 224 -12.55 -6.70 -0.81
N GLY A 225 -11.46 -6.51 -1.55
CA GLY A 225 -11.48 -6.20 -2.98
C GLY A 225 -11.45 -4.71 -3.31
N ALA A 226 -11.46 -3.82 -2.32
CA ALA A 226 -11.36 -2.39 -2.54
C ALA A 226 -9.91 -1.95 -2.77
N LEU A 227 -9.68 -1.17 -3.83
CA LEU A 227 -8.44 -0.44 -4.08
C LEU A 227 -8.53 0.93 -3.42
N CYS A 228 -7.49 1.33 -2.70
CA CYS A 228 -7.38 2.65 -2.09
C CYS A 228 -6.11 3.33 -2.56
N ILE A 229 -6.24 4.57 -3.02
CA ILE A 229 -5.11 5.46 -3.35
C ILE A 229 -5.18 6.64 -2.40
N PHE A 230 -4.05 7.02 -1.79
CA PHE A 230 -4.01 8.13 -0.83
C PHE A 230 -2.68 8.88 -0.86
N ARG A 231 -2.68 10.12 -0.37
CA ARG A 231 -1.52 11.01 -0.29
C ARG A 231 -0.77 10.77 1.03
N GLY A 232 -0.06 9.65 1.15
CA GLY A 232 0.61 9.21 2.38
C GLY A 232 1.74 10.13 2.83
N CYS A 233 2.41 10.85 1.92
CA CYS A 233 3.46 11.82 2.27
C CYS A 233 2.93 13.04 3.03
N ASN A 234 1.69 13.47 2.76
CA ASN A 234 1.11 14.69 3.33
C ASN A 234 0.05 14.41 4.41
N SER A 235 -0.44 13.18 4.46
CA SER A 235 -1.50 12.77 5.37
C SER A 235 -1.00 11.72 6.35
N LEU A 236 -1.03 12.05 7.63
CA LEU A 236 -0.66 11.13 8.71
C LEU A 236 -1.65 9.97 8.73
N HIS A 237 -1.17 8.74 8.76
CA HIS A 237 -2.03 7.56 8.70
C HIS A 237 -1.48 6.39 9.51
N ARG A 238 -2.36 5.46 9.83
CA ARG A 238 -2.00 4.22 10.53
C ARG A 238 -2.95 3.07 10.20
N VAL A 239 -2.55 1.88 10.63
CA VAL A 239 -3.44 0.73 10.80
C VAL A 239 -3.53 0.42 12.28
N SER A 240 -4.74 0.48 12.86
CA SER A 240 -4.97 0.16 14.27
C SER A 240 -4.64 -1.31 14.56
N PRO A 241 -4.41 -1.70 15.83
CA PRO A 241 -4.11 -3.09 16.16
C PRO A 241 -5.15 -4.06 15.58
N VAL A 242 -4.66 -5.14 14.98
CA VAL A 242 -5.48 -6.26 14.50
C VAL A 242 -5.80 -7.15 15.69
N ALA A 243 -7.01 -7.73 15.72
CA ALA A 243 -7.37 -8.70 16.73
C ALA A 243 -8.13 -9.89 16.13
N GLY A 244 -7.84 -11.08 16.65
CA GLY A 244 -8.41 -12.37 16.24
C GLY A 244 -7.48 -13.17 15.35
N ASP A 245 -7.91 -14.39 15.01
CA ASP A 245 -7.09 -15.38 14.30
C ASP A 245 -6.99 -15.12 12.79
N ARG A 246 -7.88 -14.29 12.23
CA ARG A 246 -7.89 -13.96 10.81
C ARG A 246 -6.96 -12.79 10.51
N MET A 247 -5.87 -13.07 9.80
CA MET A 247 -4.91 -12.02 9.39
C MET A 247 -5.57 -10.95 8.50
N ARG A 248 -5.13 -9.71 8.67
CA ARG A 248 -5.35 -8.67 7.67
C ARG A 248 -4.28 -8.77 6.59
N ILE A 249 -4.67 -8.82 5.31
CA ILE A 249 -3.75 -8.93 4.17
C ILE A 249 -4.03 -7.81 3.17
N MET A 250 -2.98 -7.07 2.81
CA MET A 250 -3.01 -5.99 1.84
C MET A 250 -2.02 -6.24 0.70
N GLY A 251 -2.44 -5.99 -0.53
CA GLY A 251 -1.54 -5.74 -1.63
C GLY A 251 -1.08 -4.27 -1.59
N VAL A 252 0.19 -4.03 -1.82
CA VAL A 252 0.77 -2.67 -1.95
C VAL A 252 1.49 -2.59 -3.29
N PHE A 253 1.30 -1.49 -4.01
CA PHE A 253 1.82 -1.30 -5.36
C PHE A 253 2.63 -0.02 -5.41
N VAL A 254 3.79 -0.10 -6.05
CA VAL A 254 4.74 1.02 -6.14
C VAL A 254 4.97 1.34 -7.61
N TYR A 255 4.43 2.49 -8.06
CA TYR A 255 4.72 3.06 -9.37
C TYR A 255 5.63 4.27 -9.22
N GLU A 256 6.44 4.50 -10.23
CA GLU A 256 7.44 5.55 -10.27
C GLU A 256 7.11 6.62 -11.32
N LYS A 257 7.67 7.82 -11.13
CA LYS A 257 7.55 8.92 -12.08
C LYS A 257 8.60 8.87 -13.19
N GLU A 258 9.66 8.11 -12.95
CA GLU A 258 10.78 7.93 -13.88
C GLU A 258 10.99 6.44 -14.16
N PRO A 259 11.43 6.06 -15.36
CA PRO A 259 11.79 4.69 -15.66
C PRO A 259 13.12 4.31 -15.00
N GLY A 260 13.34 3.01 -14.76
CA GLY A 260 14.62 2.49 -14.28
C GLY A 260 14.87 2.69 -12.78
N VAL A 261 13.83 3.04 -12.01
CA VAL A 261 13.99 3.23 -10.56
C VAL A 261 14.16 1.88 -9.87
N ILE A 262 15.24 1.76 -9.13
CA ILE A 262 15.57 0.63 -8.26
C ILE A 262 15.62 1.16 -6.82
N GLY A 263 15.08 0.38 -5.89
CA GLY A 263 15.01 0.76 -4.49
C GLY A 263 16.39 0.86 -3.82
N ASP A 264 16.46 1.69 -2.79
CA ASP A 264 17.62 1.78 -1.93
C ASP A 264 17.85 0.44 -1.20
N PRO A 265 19.06 -0.18 -1.30
CA PRO A 265 19.37 -1.45 -0.63
C PRO A 265 19.17 -1.41 0.89
N GLU A 266 19.43 -0.28 1.58
CA GLU A 266 19.22 -0.14 3.02
C GLU A 266 17.72 -0.14 3.38
N VAL A 267 16.89 0.47 2.51
CA VAL A 267 15.44 0.43 2.65
C VAL A 267 14.95 -1.00 2.45
N ASN A 268 15.45 -1.70 1.43
CA ASN A 268 15.10 -3.09 1.15
C ASN A 268 15.50 -4.02 2.33
N GLU A 269 16.68 -3.84 2.91
CA GLU A 269 17.12 -4.59 4.09
C GLU A 269 16.21 -4.32 5.29
N THR A 270 15.84 -3.06 5.50
CA THR A 270 14.93 -2.67 6.60
C THR A 270 13.53 -3.26 6.42
N VAL A 271 12.98 -3.23 5.21
CA VAL A 271 11.59 -3.63 4.93
C VAL A 271 11.47 -5.14 4.72
N TYR A 272 12.37 -5.72 3.93
CA TYR A 272 12.29 -7.14 3.51
C TYR A 272 13.30 -8.06 4.20
N GLY A 273 14.16 -7.52 5.07
CA GLY A 273 15.19 -8.29 5.78
C GLY A 273 16.36 -8.73 4.89
N ARG A 274 16.49 -8.14 3.71
CA ARG A 274 17.56 -8.44 2.74
C ARG A 274 17.71 -7.28 1.75
N ALA A 275 18.95 -7.01 1.36
CA ALA A 275 19.23 -6.08 0.27
C ALA A 275 19.10 -6.78 -1.09
N THR A 276 18.81 -6.01 -2.14
CA THR A 276 19.03 -6.42 -3.53
C THR A 276 20.53 -6.64 -3.73
N ALA A 277 20.95 -7.75 -4.37
CA ALA A 277 22.33 -7.87 -4.81
C ALA A 277 22.63 -6.68 -5.73
N ALA A 278 23.72 -5.97 -5.45
CA ALA A 278 24.18 -4.92 -6.35
C ALA A 278 24.33 -5.53 -7.76
N ALA A 279 23.73 -4.88 -8.77
CA ALA A 279 23.99 -5.26 -10.15
C ALA A 279 25.50 -5.06 -10.40
N GLU A 280 26.20 -6.16 -10.73
CA GLU A 280 27.61 -6.14 -11.13
C GLU A 280 27.78 -5.41 -12.47
#